data_27b210b9e9f2913f7243ffa5e8ecb2a5
#
_entry.id   27b210b9e9f2913f7243ffa5e8ecb2a5
#
_cell.length_a   1.000
_cell.length_b   1.000
_cell.length_c   1.000
_cell.angle_alpha   90.00
_cell.angle_beta   90.00
_cell.angle_gamma   90.00
#
_symmetry.space_group_name_H-M   'P 1'
#
loop_
_entity.id
_entity.type
_entity.pdbx_description
1 polymer ?
#
loop_
_entity_poly.entity_id
_entity_poly.type
_entity_poly.pdbx_seq_one_letter_code
_entity_poly.pdbx_strand_id
1 'polypeptide(L)'
;MLAEYHNFGIIHRRNDFFGEIVWPGPFRQCTEGFFEAVIKEGLSYGYVTRSRMIIHDLLLFLDARGIHTPDKISVRDNDEFIKSFYGLSPKGIETKLCTLRRYYRHLYLQGYIRVPLAERLPKASIQGRMAFPTVWGQDEIKKIEDSAERISPAGKRSYAMVLLAARLGLRIGDIRNLKLHDIDWTKKQISIIRHKTQKALLLPLPEEVGWAVIDYLKNGRPVTESPHVFVRHRPPYDAFSVTSSLNHIFSSVMVNAGLPPEKNTDVGWHTFRRSLATNLLQNNVGINVISEILGHSVPDTAGKYYVQLDLENLKKCALEMEVMDYVRKDS
;
A
#
# COMPACT_ATOMS: atom_id res chain seq x y z
N MET A 1 10.33 13.68 15.87
CA MET A 1 10.42 14.78 16.85
C MET A 1 11.86 15.25 17.07
N LEU A 2 12.77 14.45 17.68
CA LEU A 2 14.17 14.91 17.90
C LEU A 2 14.91 15.21 16.60
N ALA A 3 14.78 14.37 15.57
CA ALA A 3 15.37 14.62 14.25
C ALA A 3 14.78 15.87 13.56
N GLU A 4 13.53 16.14 13.76
CA GLU A 4 12.81 17.30 13.22
C GLU A 4 13.28 18.60 13.90
N TYR A 5 13.41 18.57 15.23
CA TYR A 5 13.99 19.69 15.99
C TYR A 5 15.45 19.94 15.62
N HIS A 6 16.23 18.88 15.41
CA HIS A 6 17.64 18.99 15.03
C HIS A 6 17.82 19.59 13.62
N ASN A 7 16.89 19.29 12.71
CA ASN A 7 17.00 19.78 11.32
C ASN A 7 16.35 21.16 11.11
N PHE A 8 15.31 21.49 11.86
CA PHE A 8 14.48 22.67 11.61
C PHE A 8 14.38 23.62 12.81
N GLY A 9 14.92 23.25 13.98
CA GLY A 9 14.77 24.05 15.22
C GLY A 9 13.32 24.10 15.76
N ILE A 10 12.37 23.45 15.09
CA ILE A 10 10.95 23.49 15.40
C ILE A 10 10.39 22.07 15.33
N ILE A 11 9.49 21.74 16.23
CA ILE A 11 8.72 20.49 16.19
C ILE A 11 7.31 20.80 15.66
N HIS A 12 7.01 20.36 14.44
CA HIS A 12 5.67 20.48 13.90
C HIS A 12 4.77 19.42 14.53
N ARG A 13 3.64 19.81 15.11
CA ARG A 13 2.64 18.86 15.57
C ARG A 13 2.00 18.21 14.35
N ARG A 14 1.79 16.87 14.39
CA ARG A 14 1.16 16.10 13.28
C ARG A 14 -0.19 16.68 12.81
N ASN A 15 -0.87 17.45 13.64
CA ASN A 15 -2.15 18.08 13.31
C ASN A 15 -2.02 19.34 12.45
N ASP A 16 -0.82 19.95 12.37
CA ASP A 16 -0.60 21.17 11.60
C ASP A 16 -0.54 20.89 10.08
N PHE A 17 -0.43 19.61 9.67
CA PHE A 17 -0.39 19.20 8.27
C PHE A 17 -1.77 19.05 7.59
N PHE A 18 -2.86 19.24 8.30
CA PHE A 18 -4.22 19.23 7.71
C PHE A 18 -4.70 20.62 7.26
N GLY A 19 -3.88 21.66 7.48
CA GLY A 19 -4.10 22.99 6.93
C GLY A 19 -3.67 23.06 5.45
N GLU A 20 -4.06 24.14 4.81
CA GLU A 20 -3.59 24.47 3.46
C GLU A 20 -2.06 24.73 3.52
N ILE A 21 -1.25 23.90 2.85
CA ILE A 21 0.20 24.10 2.80
C ILE A 21 0.46 25.34 1.97
N VAL A 22 0.97 26.39 2.61
CA VAL A 22 1.41 27.59 1.92
C VAL A 22 2.87 27.41 1.50
N TRP A 23 3.11 27.42 0.20
CA TRP A 23 4.45 27.30 -0.34
C TRP A 23 5.21 28.64 -0.17
N PRO A 24 6.53 28.62 0.12
CA PRO A 24 7.35 29.84 0.10
C PRO A 24 7.22 30.54 -1.24
N GLY A 25 7.09 31.89 -1.22
CA GLY A 25 6.75 32.68 -2.40
C GLY A 25 7.47 32.32 -3.69
N PRO A 26 8.84 32.29 -3.72
CA PRO A 26 9.59 31.95 -4.94
C PRO A 26 9.43 30.50 -5.41
N PHE A 27 9.09 29.56 -4.51
CA PHE A 27 8.85 28.16 -4.84
C PHE A 27 7.38 27.87 -5.19
N ARG A 28 6.49 28.82 -4.97
CA ARG A 28 5.04 28.60 -5.10
C ARG A 28 4.66 28.14 -6.50
N GLN A 29 5.01 28.91 -7.51
CA GLN A 29 4.62 28.65 -8.89
C GLN A 29 5.11 27.27 -9.37
N CYS A 30 6.39 26.96 -9.16
CA CYS A 30 6.96 25.69 -9.61
C CYS A 30 6.41 24.48 -8.85
N THR A 31 6.08 24.65 -7.57
CA THR A 31 5.53 23.56 -6.75
C THR A 31 4.05 23.31 -7.05
N GLU A 32 3.26 24.37 -7.23
CA GLU A 32 1.86 24.25 -7.67
C GLU A 32 1.79 23.59 -9.06
N GLY A 33 2.59 24.04 -10.03
CA GLY A 33 2.68 23.41 -11.36
C GLY A 33 3.10 21.94 -11.33
N PHE A 34 4.00 21.57 -10.41
CA PHE A 34 4.33 20.16 -10.19
C PHE A 34 3.11 19.34 -9.74
N PHE A 35 2.35 19.83 -8.76
CA PHE A 35 1.17 19.10 -8.27
C PHE A 35 0.04 19.07 -9.28
N GLU A 36 -0.16 20.10 -10.08
CA GLU A 36 -1.10 20.10 -11.20
C GLU A 36 -0.74 18.99 -12.21
N ALA A 37 0.54 18.90 -12.59
CA ALA A 37 1.01 17.83 -13.49
C ALA A 37 0.80 16.45 -12.89
N VAL A 38 1.11 16.25 -11.62
CA VAL A 38 0.94 14.97 -10.90
C VAL A 38 -0.54 14.56 -10.82
N ILE A 39 -1.44 15.51 -10.59
CA ILE A 39 -2.88 15.26 -10.55
C ILE A 39 -3.41 14.93 -11.95
N LYS A 40 -2.97 15.65 -12.97
CA LYS A 40 -3.33 15.41 -14.38
C LYS A 40 -2.91 14.02 -14.86
N GLU A 41 -1.79 13.51 -14.37
CA GLU A 41 -1.33 12.14 -14.63
C GLU A 41 -2.17 11.06 -13.91
N GLY A 42 -3.16 11.45 -13.11
CA GLY A 42 -4.06 10.53 -12.41
C GLY A 42 -3.43 9.80 -11.22
N LEU A 43 -2.38 10.35 -10.61
CA LEU A 43 -1.78 9.75 -9.44
C LEU A 43 -2.71 9.81 -8.22
N SER A 44 -2.64 8.77 -7.38
CA SER A 44 -3.56 8.63 -6.26
C SER A 44 -3.45 9.78 -5.26
N TYR A 45 -4.58 10.12 -4.62
CA TYR A 45 -4.64 11.12 -3.55
C TYR A 45 -3.58 10.87 -2.45
N GLY A 46 -3.38 9.60 -2.06
CA GLY A 46 -2.36 9.24 -1.05
C GLY A 46 -0.93 9.50 -1.52
N TYR A 47 -0.65 9.40 -2.82
CA TYR A 47 0.64 9.80 -3.39
C TYR A 47 0.81 11.32 -3.33
N VAL A 48 -0.19 12.07 -3.77
CA VAL A 48 -0.16 13.55 -3.78
C VAL A 48 0.06 14.09 -2.38
N THR A 49 -0.72 13.63 -1.39
CA THR A 49 -0.61 14.06 0.01
C THR A 49 0.77 13.78 0.60
N ARG A 50 1.30 12.56 0.37
CA ARG A 50 2.64 12.21 0.84
C ARG A 50 3.73 13.05 0.16
N SER A 51 3.60 13.26 -1.15
CA SER A 51 4.55 14.09 -1.89
C SER A 51 4.52 15.55 -1.42
N ARG A 52 3.35 16.08 -1.07
CA ARG A 52 3.22 17.43 -0.49
C ARG A 52 4.03 17.55 0.80
N MET A 53 3.92 16.57 1.70
CA MET A 53 4.69 16.56 2.95
C MET A 53 6.20 16.52 2.69
N ILE A 54 6.65 15.65 1.77
CA ILE A 54 8.09 15.50 1.47
C ILE A 54 8.67 16.78 0.86
N ILE A 55 7.93 17.40 -0.05
CA ILE A 55 8.38 18.64 -0.69
C ILE A 55 8.33 19.81 0.30
N HIS A 56 7.33 19.86 1.16
CA HIS A 56 7.26 20.85 2.23
C HIS A 56 8.46 20.75 3.16
N ASP A 57 8.83 19.54 3.62
CA ASP A 57 10.04 19.30 4.43
C ASP A 57 11.30 19.81 3.70
N LEU A 58 11.42 19.55 2.39
CA LEU A 58 12.54 20.04 1.58
C LEU A 58 12.56 21.56 1.55
N LEU A 59 11.44 22.21 1.28
CA LEU A 59 11.39 23.67 1.15
C LEU A 59 11.69 24.39 2.47
N LEU A 60 11.21 23.86 3.59
CA LEU A 60 11.58 24.35 4.93
C LEU A 60 13.07 24.19 5.20
N PHE A 61 13.65 23.06 4.81
CA PHE A 61 15.09 22.83 4.95
C PHE A 61 15.92 23.81 4.11
N LEU A 62 15.50 24.09 2.88
CA LEU A 62 16.17 25.06 1.99
C LEU A 62 16.03 26.49 2.54
N ASP A 63 14.86 26.86 3.02
CA ASP A 63 14.60 28.18 3.62
C ASP A 63 15.49 28.43 4.84
N ALA A 64 15.61 27.47 5.74
CA ALA A 64 16.49 27.52 6.90
C ALA A 64 17.99 27.70 6.54
N ARG A 65 18.37 27.41 5.30
CA ARG A 65 19.73 27.59 4.75
C ARG A 65 19.87 28.85 3.91
N GLY A 66 18.85 29.70 3.85
CA GLY A 66 18.85 30.93 3.05
C GLY A 66 18.71 30.69 1.54
N ILE A 67 18.20 29.49 1.14
CA ILE A 67 17.97 29.15 -0.27
C ILE A 67 16.50 29.41 -0.56
N HIS A 68 16.20 30.56 -1.09
CA HIS A 68 14.84 31.04 -1.29
C HIS A 68 14.34 30.89 -2.73
N THR A 69 15.20 30.46 -3.68
CA THR A 69 14.83 30.31 -5.10
C THR A 69 15.31 28.96 -5.66
N PRO A 70 14.56 28.34 -6.60
CA PRO A 70 14.90 27.01 -7.13
C PRO A 70 16.27 26.94 -7.81
N ASP A 71 16.68 28.01 -8.52
CA ASP A 71 17.93 28.07 -9.27
C ASP A 71 19.20 28.00 -8.40
N LYS A 72 19.05 28.29 -7.10
CA LYS A 72 20.14 28.24 -6.13
C LYS A 72 20.32 26.90 -5.44
N ILE A 73 19.41 25.94 -5.69
CA ILE A 73 19.54 24.60 -5.11
C ILE A 73 20.78 23.90 -5.68
N SER A 74 21.69 23.49 -4.81
CA SER A 74 22.89 22.77 -5.19
C SER A 74 22.81 21.28 -4.88
N VAL A 75 23.72 20.49 -5.45
CA VAL A 75 23.89 19.06 -5.12
C VAL A 75 24.19 18.88 -3.62
N ARG A 76 25.02 19.78 -3.05
CA ARG A 76 25.36 19.74 -1.63
C ARG A 76 24.13 19.89 -0.72
N ASP A 77 23.17 20.73 -1.09
CA ASP A 77 21.92 20.90 -0.32
C ASP A 77 21.09 19.63 -0.33
N ASN A 78 21.05 18.92 -1.48
CA ASN A 78 20.39 17.62 -1.56
C ASN A 78 21.07 16.59 -0.65
N ASP A 79 22.40 16.51 -0.67
CA ASP A 79 23.16 15.56 0.15
C ASP A 79 22.91 15.82 1.64
N GLU A 80 22.90 17.08 2.06
CA GLU A 80 22.60 17.46 3.44
C GLU A 80 21.13 17.12 3.82
N PHE A 81 20.18 17.38 2.91
CA PHE A 81 18.78 16.99 3.16
C PHE A 81 18.60 15.48 3.26
N ILE A 82 19.30 14.70 2.43
CA ILE A 82 19.25 13.23 2.47
C ILE A 82 19.84 12.68 3.77
N LYS A 83 20.87 13.31 4.35
CA LYS A 83 21.39 12.93 5.67
C LYS A 83 20.33 13.01 6.76
N SER A 84 19.34 13.89 6.62
CA SER A 84 18.22 13.98 7.55
C SER A 84 17.30 12.74 7.54
N PHE A 85 17.45 11.86 6.54
CA PHE A 85 16.70 10.60 6.46
C PHE A 85 17.26 9.48 7.36
N TYR A 86 18.32 9.77 8.12
CA TYR A 86 18.88 8.83 9.06
C TYR A 86 17.81 8.28 10.02
N GLY A 87 17.84 6.98 10.25
CA GLY A 87 16.85 6.30 11.10
C GLY A 87 15.51 5.94 10.41
N LEU A 88 15.30 6.36 9.17
CA LEU A 88 14.15 5.89 8.38
C LEU A 88 14.39 4.48 7.83
N SER A 89 13.30 3.75 7.63
CA SER A 89 13.39 2.46 6.93
C SER A 89 13.86 2.63 5.48
N PRO A 90 14.56 1.64 4.88
CA PRO A 90 15.00 1.71 3.48
C PRO A 90 13.85 2.04 2.51
N LYS A 91 12.67 1.51 2.77
CA LYS A 91 11.46 1.81 1.98
C LYS A 91 10.99 3.25 2.15
N GLY A 92 11.12 3.80 3.36
CA GLY A 92 10.84 5.20 3.64
C GLY A 92 11.77 6.13 2.87
N ILE A 93 13.08 5.83 2.90
CA ILE A 93 14.11 6.55 2.14
C ILE A 93 13.82 6.49 0.64
N GLU A 94 13.56 5.30 0.11
CA GLU A 94 13.22 5.12 -1.32
C GLU A 94 12.02 5.96 -1.74
N THR A 95 10.97 5.98 -0.91
CA THR A 95 9.76 6.77 -1.16
C THR A 95 10.07 8.27 -1.23
N LYS A 96 10.87 8.79 -0.29
CA LYS A 96 11.31 10.19 -0.30
C LYS A 96 12.16 10.50 -1.53
N LEU A 97 13.16 9.69 -1.84
CA LEU A 97 14.03 9.87 -3.01
C LEU A 97 13.24 9.78 -4.33
N CYS A 98 12.26 8.91 -4.44
CA CYS A 98 11.40 8.81 -5.62
C CYS A 98 10.59 10.12 -5.83
N THR A 99 10.03 10.67 -4.77
CA THR A 99 9.32 11.96 -4.82
C THR A 99 10.24 13.10 -5.21
N LEU A 100 11.43 13.18 -4.60
CA LEU A 100 12.43 14.23 -4.91
C LEU A 100 12.90 14.14 -6.36
N ARG A 101 13.19 12.93 -6.89
CA ARG A 101 13.57 12.75 -8.31
C ARG A 101 12.49 13.27 -9.24
N ARG A 102 11.24 13.01 -8.94
CA ARG A 102 10.13 13.46 -9.75
C ARG A 102 9.97 14.98 -9.69
N TYR A 103 10.10 15.56 -8.51
CA TYR A 103 10.05 17.01 -8.32
C TYR A 103 11.20 17.72 -9.03
N TYR A 104 12.45 17.31 -8.82
CA TYR A 104 13.60 17.91 -9.51
C TYR A 104 13.59 17.72 -11.02
N ARG A 105 13.07 16.60 -11.51
CA ARG A 105 12.86 16.40 -12.94
C ARG A 105 11.86 17.42 -13.48
N HIS A 106 10.78 17.68 -12.77
CA HIS A 106 9.82 18.71 -13.15
C HIS A 106 10.47 20.08 -13.14
N LEU A 107 11.19 20.46 -12.09
CA LEU A 107 11.89 21.76 -12.03
C LEU A 107 12.88 21.93 -13.18
N TYR A 108 13.62 20.89 -13.53
CA TYR A 108 14.57 20.92 -14.64
C TYR A 108 13.90 21.07 -15.99
N LEU A 109 12.87 20.29 -16.25
CA LEU A 109 12.11 20.34 -17.51
C LEU A 109 11.37 21.67 -17.72
N GLN A 110 10.94 22.31 -16.65
CA GLN A 110 10.30 23.63 -16.70
C GLN A 110 11.30 24.81 -16.63
N GLY A 111 12.60 24.53 -16.59
CA GLY A 111 13.64 25.55 -16.60
C GLY A 111 13.85 26.30 -15.28
N TYR A 112 13.26 25.85 -14.17
CA TYR A 112 13.47 26.45 -12.85
C TYR A 112 14.85 26.17 -12.27
N ILE A 113 15.49 25.07 -12.66
CA ILE A 113 16.85 24.71 -12.30
C ILE A 113 17.66 24.36 -13.56
N ARG A 114 18.97 24.66 -13.55
CA ARG A 114 19.87 24.39 -14.70
C ARG A 114 20.58 23.05 -14.60
N VAL A 115 20.68 22.49 -13.40
CA VAL A 115 21.37 21.23 -13.14
C VAL A 115 20.35 20.12 -12.98
N PRO A 116 20.53 18.94 -13.63
CA PRO A 116 19.61 17.81 -13.50
C PRO A 116 19.79 17.10 -12.14
N LEU A 117 19.36 17.75 -11.05
CA LEU A 117 19.52 17.27 -9.67
C LEU A 117 18.89 15.89 -9.45
N ALA A 118 17.85 15.54 -10.22
CA ALA A 118 17.20 14.23 -10.14
C ALA A 118 18.17 13.05 -10.37
N GLU A 119 19.15 13.24 -11.24
CA GLU A 119 20.13 12.20 -11.61
C GLU A 119 21.25 12.07 -10.57
N ARG A 120 21.44 13.11 -9.77
CA ARG A 120 22.45 13.14 -8.70
C ARG A 120 21.97 12.51 -7.39
N LEU A 121 20.65 12.25 -7.27
CA LEU A 121 20.12 11.60 -6.08
C LEU A 121 20.57 10.14 -6.02
N PRO A 122 21.00 9.64 -4.84
CA PRO A 122 21.43 8.27 -4.69
C PRO A 122 20.29 7.30 -5.01
N LYS A 123 20.61 6.19 -5.65
CA LYS A 123 19.66 5.06 -5.73
C LYS A 123 19.62 4.43 -4.36
N ALA A 124 18.42 4.31 -3.76
CA ALA A 124 18.30 3.57 -2.53
C ALA A 124 18.69 2.11 -2.82
N SER A 125 19.82 1.68 -2.28
CA SER A 125 20.19 0.28 -2.31
C SER A 125 19.32 -0.44 -1.29
N ILE A 126 18.31 -1.18 -1.78
CA ILE A 126 17.54 -2.09 -0.94
C ILE A 126 18.39 -3.37 -0.78
N GLN A 127 19.58 -3.22 -0.22
CA GLN A 127 20.39 -4.35 0.27
C GLN A 127 19.90 -4.74 1.67
N GLY A 128 18.61 -5.00 1.80
CA GLY A 128 18.07 -5.70 2.94
C GLY A 128 17.72 -7.12 2.51
N ARG A 129 17.96 -8.12 3.36
CA ARG A 129 17.39 -9.45 3.19
C ARG A 129 15.94 -9.24 2.76
N MET A 130 15.58 -9.68 1.55
CA MET A 130 14.18 -9.76 1.17
C MET A 130 13.54 -10.70 2.18
N ALA A 131 12.96 -10.14 3.23
CA ALA A 131 12.14 -10.92 4.14
C ALA A 131 11.00 -11.48 3.28
N PHE A 132 10.84 -12.80 3.31
CA PHE A 132 9.70 -13.43 2.64
C PHE A 132 8.43 -12.79 3.20
N PRO A 133 7.52 -12.34 2.34
CA PRO A 133 6.29 -11.74 2.82
C PRO A 133 5.50 -12.79 3.61
N THR A 134 4.95 -12.39 4.75
CA THR A 134 4.11 -13.26 5.57
C THR A 134 2.91 -13.74 4.78
N VAL A 135 2.66 -15.03 4.80
CA VAL A 135 1.47 -15.70 4.30
C VAL A 135 0.89 -16.58 5.39
N TRP A 136 -0.41 -16.75 5.40
CA TRP A 136 -1.12 -17.62 6.33
C TRP A 136 -1.59 -18.89 5.63
N GLY A 137 -1.46 -20.02 6.33
CA GLY A 137 -2.06 -21.28 5.92
C GLY A 137 -3.58 -21.25 6.03
N GLN A 138 -4.23 -22.28 5.51
CA GLN A 138 -5.69 -22.40 5.55
C GLN A 138 -6.23 -22.42 6.99
N ASP A 139 -5.54 -23.11 7.90
CA ASP A 139 -5.95 -23.20 9.32
C ASP A 139 -5.88 -21.85 10.02
N GLU A 140 -4.84 -21.04 9.72
CA GLU A 140 -4.71 -19.70 10.28
C GLU A 140 -5.80 -18.76 9.73
N ILE A 141 -6.09 -18.83 8.42
CA ILE A 141 -7.19 -18.08 7.80
C ILE A 141 -8.51 -18.45 8.47
N LYS A 142 -8.79 -19.74 8.62
CA LYS A 142 -10.01 -20.22 9.28
C LYS A 142 -10.08 -19.75 10.72
N LYS A 143 -8.98 -19.82 11.47
CA LYS A 143 -8.91 -19.30 12.84
C LYS A 143 -9.24 -17.81 12.90
N ILE A 144 -8.74 -17.01 11.96
CA ILE A 144 -9.04 -15.58 11.87
C ILE A 144 -10.53 -15.36 11.57
N GLU A 145 -11.10 -16.10 10.63
CA GLU A 145 -12.52 -16.02 10.27
C GLU A 145 -13.41 -16.41 11.44
N ASP A 146 -13.09 -17.50 12.14
CA ASP A 146 -13.89 -18.03 13.25
C ASP A 146 -13.81 -17.12 14.50
N SER A 147 -12.70 -16.42 14.71
CA SER A 147 -12.49 -15.49 15.81
C SER A 147 -13.13 -14.12 15.61
N ALA A 148 -13.56 -13.81 14.37
CA ALA A 148 -14.19 -12.53 14.09
C ALA A 148 -15.54 -12.44 14.81
N GLU A 149 -15.70 -11.40 15.61
CA GLU A 149 -16.92 -11.11 16.37
C GLU A 149 -18.09 -10.87 15.39
N ARG A 150 -19.28 -11.49 15.65
CA ARG A 150 -20.45 -11.46 14.75
C ARG A 150 -21.72 -10.96 15.44
N ILE A 151 -21.65 -10.55 16.71
CA ILE A 151 -22.81 -10.15 17.51
C ILE A 151 -23.06 -8.66 17.33
N SER A 152 -22.05 -7.83 17.52
CA SER A 152 -22.18 -6.38 17.40
C SER A 152 -22.29 -5.92 15.93
N PRO A 153 -22.94 -4.79 15.67
CA PRO A 153 -22.98 -4.19 14.34
C PRO A 153 -21.59 -3.98 13.72
N ALA A 154 -20.61 -3.56 14.53
CA ALA A 154 -19.23 -3.37 14.09
C ALA A 154 -18.52 -4.71 13.81
N GLY A 155 -18.83 -5.74 14.59
CA GLY A 155 -18.31 -7.09 14.39
C GLY A 155 -18.82 -7.71 13.09
N LYS A 156 -20.12 -7.65 12.81
CA LYS A 156 -20.71 -8.08 11.54
C LYS A 156 -20.04 -7.41 10.33
N ARG A 157 -19.77 -6.10 10.41
CA ARG A 157 -19.00 -5.37 9.41
C ARG A 157 -17.61 -5.94 9.23
N SER A 158 -16.89 -6.12 10.34
CA SER A 158 -15.51 -6.59 10.33
C SER A 158 -15.41 -8.00 9.76
N TYR A 159 -16.33 -8.88 10.12
CA TYR A 159 -16.41 -10.24 9.60
C TYR A 159 -16.65 -10.27 8.09
N ALA A 160 -17.63 -9.53 7.58
CA ALA A 160 -17.89 -9.44 6.15
C ALA A 160 -16.67 -8.91 5.37
N MET A 161 -15.95 -7.92 5.93
CA MET A 161 -14.72 -7.39 5.32
C MET A 161 -13.59 -8.43 5.30
N VAL A 162 -13.44 -9.22 6.37
CA VAL A 162 -12.45 -10.30 6.44
C VAL A 162 -12.74 -11.36 5.38
N LEU A 163 -13.98 -11.80 5.24
CA LEU A 163 -14.34 -12.80 4.23
C LEU A 163 -14.11 -12.30 2.80
N LEU A 164 -14.43 -11.04 2.50
CA LEU A 164 -14.13 -10.43 1.20
C LEU A 164 -12.62 -10.40 0.92
N ALA A 165 -11.81 -10.12 1.94
CA ALA A 165 -10.36 -10.12 1.81
C ALA A 165 -9.76 -11.53 1.69
N ALA A 166 -10.23 -12.48 2.50
CA ALA A 166 -9.70 -13.83 2.58
C ALA A 166 -10.13 -14.71 1.39
N ARG A 167 -11.41 -14.66 1.03
CA ARG A 167 -12.01 -15.55 0.03
C ARG A 167 -11.93 -15.02 -1.40
N LEU A 168 -11.99 -13.69 -1.57
CA LEU A 168 -11.94 -13.05 -2.88
C LEU A 168 -10.61 -12.31 -3.13
N GLY A 169 -9.75 -12.22 -2.14
CA GLY A 169 -8.48 -11.51 -2.26
C GLY A 169 -8.62 -10.03 -2.58
N LEU A 170 -9.76 -9.41 -2.27
CA LEU A 170 -9.99 -7.99 -2.54
C LEU A 170 -9.02 -7.12 -1.75
N ARG A 171 -8.55 -6.05 -2.38
CA ARG A 171 -7.76 -5.05 -1.66
C ARG A 171 -8.64 -4.29 -0.69
N ILE A 172 -8.09 -3.89 0.46
CA ILE A 172 -8.88 -3.12 1.44
C ILE A 172 -9.44 -1.83 0.86
N GLY A 173 -8.78 -1.23 -0.11
CA GLY A 173 -9.31 -0.07 -0.84
C GLY A 173 -10.54 -0.41 -1.68
N ASP A 174 -10.58 -1.59 -2.32
CA ASP A 174 -11.73 -2.05 -3.10
C ASP A 174 -12.89 -2.39 -2.16
N ILE A 175 -12.62 -3.10 -1.04
CA ILE A 175 -13.63 -3.41 -0.01
C ILE A 175 -14.21 -2.12 0.59
N ARG A 176 -13.38 -1.16 0.94
CA ARG A 176 -13.80 0.12 1.51
C ARG A 176 -14.71 0.90 0.57
N ASN A 177 -14.43 0.86 -0.72
CA ASN A 177 -15.14 1.62 -1.74
C ASN A 177 -16.29 0.83 -2.39
N LEU A 178 -16.52 -0.43 -1.97
CA LEU A 178 -17.59 -1.27 -2.49
C LEU A 178 -18.94 -0.62 -2.26
N LYS A 179 -19.73 -0.51 -3.32
CA LYS A 179 -21.06 0.10 -3.29
C LYS A 179 -22.16 -0.96 -3.36
N LEU A 180 -23.34 -0.60 -2.93
CA LEU A 180 -24.50 -1.50 -2.91
C LEU A 180 -24.84 -2.03 -4.32
N HIS A 181 -24.69 -1.18 -5.34
CA HIS A 181 -24.96 -1.57 -6.74
C HIS A 181 -23.85 -2.39 -7.40
N ASP A 182 -22.67 -2.52 -6.77
CA ASP A 182 -21.58 -3.36 -7.27
C ASP A 182 -21.87 -4.86 -7.03
N ILE A 183 -22.89 -5.18 -6.23
CA ILE A 183 -23.25 -6.55 -5.89
C ILE A 183 -24.52 -6.94 -6.65
N ASP A 184 -24.39 -7.88 -7.58
CA ASP A 184 -25.53 -8.53 -8.25
C ASP A 184 -25.91 -9.79 -7.49
N TRP A 185 -26.95 -9.66 -6.64
CA TRP A 185 -27.44 -10.76 -5.80
C TRP A 185 -28.05 -11.90 -6.62
N THR A 186 -28.66 -11.58 -7.76
CA THR A 186 -29.31 -12.58 -8.63
C THR A 186 -28.28 -13.44 -9.33
N LYS A 187 -27.23 -12.81 -9.86
CA LYS A 187 -26.13 -13.53 -10.52
C LYS A 187 -25.07 -14.02 -9.56
N LYS A 188 -25.18 -13.70 -8.27
CA LYS A 188 -24.17 -13.98 -7.24
C LYS A 188 -22.78 -13.51 -7.67
N GLN A 189 -22.65 -12.23 -8.03
CA GLN A 189 -21.43 -11.64 -8.56
C GLN A 189 -21.15 -10.26 -7.95
N ILE A 190 -19.87 -9.92 -7.85
CA ILE A 190 -19.40 -8.59 -7.50
C ILE A 190 -18.68 -8.00 -8.71
N SER A 191 -19.09 -6.80 -9.15
CA SER A 191 -18.48 -6.06 -10.24
C SER A 191 -17.80 -4.81 -9.70
N ILE A 192 -16.47 -4.76 -9.73
CA ILE A 192 -15.69 -3.64 -9.22
C ILE A 192 -14.90 -3.00 -10.35
N ILE A 193 -15.07 -1.69 -10.55
CA ILE A 193 -14.19 -0.93 -11.42
C ILE A 193 -12.94 -0.56 -10.61
N ARG A 194 -11.80 -1.13 -11.00
CA ARG A 194 -10.54 -0.88 -10.31
C ARG A 194 -10.07 0.55 -10.54
N HIS A 195 -9.88 1.27 -9.47
CA HIS A 195 -9.47 2.68 -9.51
C HIS A 195 -8.15 2.89 -10.26
N LYS A 196 -7.20 1.95 -10.17
CA LYS A 196 -5.86 2.09 -10.77
C LYS A 196 -5.78 1.73 -12.26
N THR A 197 -6.60 0.80 -12.73
CA THR A 197 -6.53 0.26 -14.09
C THR A 197 -7.76 0.54 -14.94
N GLN A 198 -8.82 1.11 -14.32
CA GLN A 198 -10.14 1.34 -14.94
C GLN A 198 -10.77 0.09 -15.59
N LYS A 199 -10.23 -1.10 -15.28
CA LYS A 199 -10.76 -2.37 -15.76
C LYS A 199 -11.80 -2.90 -14.79
N ALA A 200 -12.93 -3.34 -15.31
CA ALA A 200 -13.92 -4.06 -14.53
C ALA A 200 -13.34 -5.41 -14.07
N LEU A 201 -13.50 -5.72 -12.81
CA LEU A 201 -13.24 -7.02 -12.22
C LEU A 201 -14.57 -7.63 -11.84
N LEU A 202 -14.88 -8.75 -12.46
CA LEU A 202 -16.07 -9.54 -12.13
C LEU A 202 -15.62 -10.75 -11.31
N LEU A 203 -16.15 -10.87 -10.09
CA LEU A 203 -15.84 -11.98 -9.18
C LEU A 203 -17.12 -12.71 -8.81
N PRO A 204 -17.09 -14.06 -8.66
CA PRO A 204 -18.18 -14.78 -8.06
C PRO A 204 -18.35 -14.34 -6.60
N LEU A 205 -19.57 -14.35 -6.10
CA LEU A 205 -19.90 -14.09 -4.70
C LEU A 205 -20.22 -15.43 -4.02
N PRO A 206 -19.27 -16.06 -3.30
CA PRO A 206 -19.54 -17.28 -2.54
C PRO A 206 -20.66 -17.07 -1.54
N GLU A 207 -21.44 -18.10 -1.26
CA GLU A 207 -22.62 -17.99 -0.39
C GLU A 207 -22.29 -17.49 1.00
N GLU A 208 -21.22 -18.00 1.62
CA GLU A 208 -20.80 -17.56 2.95
C GLU A 208 -20.43 -16.08 3.00
N VAL A 209 -19.77 -15.56 1.94
CA VAL A 209 -19.44 -14.14 1.81
C VAL A 209 -20.71 -13.32 1.62
N GLY A 210 -21.61 -13.80 0.74
CA GLY A 210 -22.89 -13.16 0.49
C GLY A 210 -23.74 -13.06 1.76
N TRP A 211 -23.85 -14.14 2.52
CA TRP A 211 -24.61 -14.14 3.78
C TRP A 211 -24.00 -13.22 4.83
N ALA A 212 -22.68 -13.16 4.94
CA ALA A 212 -22.04 -12.23 5.87
C ALA A 212 -22.29 -10.76 5.51
N VAL A 213 -22.28 -10.44 4.21
CA VAL A 213 -22.62 -9.09 3.74
C VAL A 213 -24.10 -8.79 3.99
N ILE A 214 -25.01 -9.72 3.72
CA ILE A 214 -26.46 -9.57 3.97
C ILE A 214 -26.72 -9.36 5.46
N ASP A 215 -26.09 -10.17 6.33
CA ASP A 215 -26.27 -10.03 7.79
C ASP A 215 -25.78 -8.65 8.26
N TYR A 216 -24.66 -8.18 7.76
CA TYR A 216 -24.22 -6.82 8.05
C TYR A 216 -25.22 -5.77 7.55
N LEU A 217 -25.68 -5.87 6.31
CA LEU A 217 -26.61 -4.91 5.73
C LEU A 217 -27.93 -4.82 6.49
N LYS A 218 -28.48 -5.97 6.90
CA LYS A 218 -29.78 -6.07 7.60
C LYS A 218 -29.68 -5.75 9.09
N ASN A 219 -28.63 -6.23 9.74
CA ASN A 219 -28.57 -6.31 11.21
C ASN A 219 -27.39 -5.54 11.81
N GLY A 220 -26.56 -4.89 11.00
CA GLY A 220 -25.37 -4.22 11.50
C GLY A 220 -25.13 -2.84 10.90
N ARG A 221 -25.57 -2.58 9.67
CA ARG A 221 -25.30 -1.31 8.98
C ARG A 221 -26.18 -0.21 9.54
N PRO A 222 -25.60 0.93 9.98
CA PRO A 222 -26.39 2.09 10.36
C PRO A 222 -27.24 2.62 9.21
N VAL A 223 -28.37 3.24 9.54
CA VAL A 223 -29.21 3.95 8.56
C VAL A 223 -28.41 5.15 8.04
N THR A 224 -28.23 5.24 6.73
CA THR A 224 -27.44 6.29 6.07
C THR A 224 -27.76 6.33 4.58
N GLU A 225 -27.64 7.51 3.98
CA GLU A 225 -27.78 7.74 2.53
C GLU A 225 -26.51 7.32 1.74
N SER A 226 -25.46 6.91 2.41
CA SER A 226 -24.22 6.48 1.75
C SER A 226 -24.46 5.30 0.82
N PRO A 227 -24.03 5.33 -0.45
CA PRO A 227 -24.14 4.20 -1.37
C PRO A 227 -23.16 3.07 -1.06
N HIS A 228 -22.23 3.25 -0.11
CA HIS A 228 -21.21 2.25 0.21
C HIS A 228 -21.78 1.12 1.06
N VAL A 229 -21.33 -0.09 0.79
CA VAL A 229 -21.68 -1.27 1.60
C VAL A 229 -21.19 -1.04 3.03
N PHE A 230 -19.94 -0.68 3.20
CA PHE A 230 -19.30 -0.49 4.50
C PHE A 230 -19.17 0.98 4.87
N VAL A 231 -19.71 1.32 6.04
CA VAL A 231 -19.74 2.69 6.57
C VAL A 231 -19.16 2.76 7.98
N ARG A 232 -18.85 3.96 8.43
CA ARG A 232 -18.45 4.21 9.81
C ARG A 232 -19.62 3.97 10.75
N HIS A 233 -19.34 3.42 11.94
CA HIS A 233 -20.33 3.25 13.01
C HIS A 233 -20.30 4.41 14.03
N ARG A 234 -19.92 5.59 13.55
CA ARG A 234 -19.96 6.85 14.30
C ARG A 234 -20.62 7.92 13.42
N PRO A 235 -21.46 8.76 13.97
CA PRO A 235 -22.04 9.85 13.20
C PRO A 235 -20.98 10.64 12.43
N PRO A 236 -21.30 11.10 11.23
CA PRO A 236 -22.57 11.01 10.50
C PRO A 236 -22.82 9.70 9.73
N TYR A 237 -22.16 8.60 10.04
CA TYR A 237 -22.29 7.26 9.43
C TYR A 237 -21.94 7.21 7.94
N ASP A 238 -21.05 8.09 7.52
CA ASP A 238 -20.55 8.15 6.15
C ASP A 238 -19.64 6.99 5.78
N ALA A 239 -19.29 6.93 4.50
CA ALA A 239 -18.20 6.10 4.00
C ALA A 239 -16.89 6.34 4.75
N PHE A 240 -16.01 5.38 4.73
CA PHE A 240 -14.65 5.56 5.23
C PHE A 240 -13.87 6.56 4.35
N SER A 241 -13.02 7.36 4.96
CA SER A 241 -12.12 8.24 4.21
C SER A 241 -11.28 7.43 3.21
N VAL A 242 -11.05 8.00 2.03
CA VAL A 242 -10.21 7.40 0.97
C VAL A 242 -8.77 7.11 1.43
N THR A 243 -8.30 7.77 2.49
CA THR A 243 -6.99 7.55 3.09
C THR A 243 -7.00 6.54 4.23
N SER A 244 -8.17 6.07 4.67
CA SER A 244 -8.26 5.13 5.78
C SER A 244 -7.72 3.76 5.38
N SER A 245 -6.70 3.29 6.09
CA SER A 245 -6.14 1.94 5.93
C SER A 245 -6.98 0.86 6.59
N LEU A 246 -7.93 1.25 7.45
CA LEU A 246 -8.75 0.35 8.27
C LEU A 246 -7.93 -0.63 9.13
N ASN A 247 -6.69 -0.27 9.43
CA ASN A 247 -5.80 -1.11 10.23
C ASN A 247 -6.33 -1.38 11.64
N HIS A 248 -7.11 -0.45 12.22
CA HIS A 248 -7.73 -0.66 13.52
C HIS A 248 -8.73 -1.83 13.51
N ILE A 249 -9.49 -2.01 12.42
CA ILE A 249 -10.39 -3.17 12.24
C ILE A 249 -9.56 -4.44 12.09
N PHE A 250 -8.54 -4.41 11.24
CA PHE A 250 -7.62 -5.51 11.06
C PHE A 250 -6.98 -5.95 12.37
N SER A 251 -6.37 -5.01 13.11
CA SER A 251 -5.70 -5.30 14.38
C SER A 251 -6.66 -5.90 15.42
N SER A 252 -7.90 -5.40 15.50
CA SER A 252 -8.92 -5.96 16.41
C SER A 252 -9.22 -7.41 16.09
N VAL A 253 -9.42 -7.76 14.81
CA VAL A 253 -9.69 -9.14 14.38
C VAL A 253 -8.48 -10.03 14.68
N MET A 254 -7.27 -9.56 14.40
CA MET A 254 -6.05 -10.34 14.63
C MET A 254 -5.79 -10.59 16.13
N VAL A 255 -6.08 -9.62 17.00
CA VAL A 255 -6.00 -9.79 18.46
C VAL A 255 -7.00 -10.85 18.91
N ASN A 256 -8.24 -10.81 18.42
CA ASN A 256 -9.26 -11.81 18.75
C ASN A 256 -8.86 -13.24 18.29
N ALA A 257 -8.15 -13.32 17.17
CA ALA A 257 -7.60 -14.59 16.67
C ALA A 257 -6.40 -15.11 17.47
N GLY A 258 -5.88 -14.34 18.42
CA GLY A 258 -4.63 -14.66 19.10
C GLY A 258 -3.38 -14.60 18.20
N LEU A 259 -3.45 -13.79 17.14
CA LEU A 259 -2.38 -13.56 16.17
C LEU A 259 -2.10 -12.04 16.05
N PRO A 260 -1.80 -11.35 17.16
CA PRO A 260 -1.57 -9.91 17.12
C PRO A 260 -0.43 -9.57 16.17
N PRO A 261 -0.59 -8.54 15.31
CA PRO A 261 0.48 -8.13 14.41
C PRO A 261 1.69 -7.64 15.24
N GLU A 262 2.83 -8.25 15.02
CA GLU A 262 4.07 -7.81 15.64
C GLU A 262 4.54 -6.47 15.05
N LYS A 263 5.26 -5.68 15.84
CA LYS A 263 5.86 -4.45 15.34
C LYS A 263 6.90 -4.78 14.27
N ASN A 264 6.89 -4.01 13.18
CA ASN A 264 7.80 -4.15 12.05
C ASN A 264 7.60 -5.41 11.17
N THR A 265 6.47 -6.11 11.30
CA THR A 265 6.09 -7.17 10.36
C THR A 265 5.29 -6.60 9.20
N ASP A 266 5.42 -7.24 8.01
CA ASP A 266 4.62 -6.91 6.82
C ASP A 266 3.26 -7.62 6.87
N VAL A 267 2.59 -7.54 8.03
CA VAL A 267 1.27 -8.13 8.28
C VAL A 267 0.18 -7.06 8.22
N GLY A 268 -0.81 -7.30 7.39
CA GLY A 268 -1.92 -6.37 7.18
C GLY A 268 -2.99 -6.98 6.27
N TRP A 269 -3.98 -6.18 5.88
CA TRP A 269 -5.03 -6.62 4.96
C TRP A 269 -4.50 -7.28 3.68
N HIS A 270 -3.33 -6.87 3.20
CA HIS A 270 -2.73 -7.44 2.00
C HIS A 270 -2.23 -8.86 2.18
N THR A 271 -2.01 -9.29 3.43
CA THR A 271 -1.60 -10.66 3.76
C THR A 271 -2.67 -11.66 3.34
N PHE A 272 -3.97 -11.39 3.54
CA PHE A 272 -5.07 -12.25 3.06
C PHE A 272 -4.94 -12.54 1.57
N ARG A 273 -4.71 -11.50 0.78
CA ARG A 273 -4.57 -11.63 -0.67
C ARG A 273 -3.32 -12.42 -1.07
N ARG A 274 -2.19 -12.23 -0.36
CA ARG A 274 -0.97 -13.02 -0.58
C ARG A 274 -1.21 -14.49 -0.24
N SER A 275 -1.85 -14.75 0.89
CA SER A 275 -2.19 -16.11 1.33
C SER A 275 -3.12 -16.82 0.34
N LEU A 276 -4.15 -16.12 -0.17
CA LEU A 276 -5.03 -16.68 -1.20
C LEU A 276 -4.24 -17.03 -2.47
N ALA A 277 -3.37 -16.12 -2.94
CA ALA A 277 -2.56 -16.37 -4.12
C ALA A 277 -1.61 -17.56 -3.96
N THR A 278 -0.94 -17.66 -2.79
CA THR A 278 -0.05 -18.77 -2.47
C THR A 278 -0.82 -20.08 -2.40
N ASN A 279 -1.99 -20.08 -1.77
CA ASN A 279 -2.86 -21.26 -1.70
C ASN A 279 -3.31 -21.72 -3.09
N LEU A 280 -3.75 -20.81 -3.96
CA LEU A 280 -4.12 -21.13 -5.33
C LEU A 280 -2.92 -21.73 -6.11
N LEU A 281 -1.73 -21.18 -5.93
CA LEU A 281 -0.53 -21.69 -6.56
C LEU A 281 -0.18 -23.11 -6.07
N GLN A 282 -0.24 -23.37 -4.76
CA GLN A 282 -0.03 -24.69 -4.16
C GLN A 282 -1.05 -25.72 -4.64
N ASN A 283 -2.25 -25.29 -5.02
CA ASN A 283 -3.27 -26.12 -5.65
C ASN A 283 -3.15 -26.18 -7.18
N ASN A 284 -1.97 -25.89 -7.73
CA ASN A 284 -1.64 -25.95 -9.15
C ASN A 284 -2.49 -25.05 -10.07
N VAL A 285 -3.06 -23.95 -9.54
CA VAL A 285 -3.72 -22.95 -10.38
C VAL A 285 -2.66 -22.13 -11.12
N GLY A 286 -2.78 -22.04 -12.43
CA GLY A 286 -1.82 -21.33 -13.27
C GLY A 286 -1.69 -19.84 -12.90
N ILE A 287 -0.47 -19.31 -12.90
CA ILE A 287 -0.16 -17.94 -12.46
C ILE A 287 -0.93 -16.85 -13.23
N ASN A 288 -1.25 -17.12 -14.50
CA ASN A 288 -2.05 -16.20 -15.32
C ASN A 288 -3.48 -16.11 -14.79
N VAL A 289 -4.07 -17.24 -14.39
CA VAL A 289 -5.41 -17.31 -13.78
C VAL A 289 -5.41 -16.61 -12.43
N ILE A 290 -4.39 -16.85 -11.60
CA ILE A 290 -4.23 -16.15 -10.32
C ILE A 290 -4.12 -14.63 -10.54
N SER A 291 -3.33 -14.21 -11.55
CA SER A 291 -3.19 -12.79 -11.89
C SER A 291 -4.49 -12.17 -12.35
N GLU A 292 -5.33 -12.91 -13.07
CA GLU A 292 -6.65 -12.47 -13.51
C GLU A 292 -7.62 -12.35 -12.33
N ILE A 293 -7.76 -13.39 -11.51
CA ILE A 293 -8.59 -13.43 -10.29
C ILE A 293 -8.23 -12.26 -9.38
N LEU A 294 -6.94 -12.09 -9.11
CA LEU A 294 -6.46 -11.02 -8.26
C LEU A 294 -6.37 -9.68 -9.00
N GLY A 295 -6.39 -9.69 -10.32
CA GLY A 295 -6.32 -8.52 -11.17
C GLY A 295 -5.04 -7.75 -11.02
N HIS A 296 -3.96 -8.40 -11.26
CA HIS A 296 -2.68 -7.75 -11.43
C HIS A 296 -2.60 -7.12 -12.81
N SER A 297 -2.09 -5.88 -12.88
CA SER A 297 -1.93 -5.17 -14.16
C SER A 297 -0.76 -5.70 -14.98
N VAL A 298 0.19 -6.39 -14.33
CA VAL A 298 1.38 -6.95 -14.97
C VAL A 298 1.60 -8.36 -14.42
N PRO A 299 1.51 -9.41 -15.27
CA PRO A 299 1.73 -10.80 -14.86
C PRO A 299 3.11 -11.01 -14.20
N ASP A 300 4.11 -10.28 -14.68
CA ASP A 300 5.51 -10.38 -14.21
C ASP A 300 5.71 -9.97 -12.74
N THR A 301 4.89 -9.06 -12.23
CA THR A 301 4.95 -8.66 -10.81
C THR A 301 4.35 -9.74 -9.90
N ALA A 302 3.32 -10.43 -10.37
CA ALA A 302 2.74 -11.58 -9.67
C ALA A 302 3.73 -12.76 -9.68
N GLY A 303 4.35 -13.06 -10.83
CA GLY A 303 5.32 -14.12 -10.99
C GLY A 303 6.49 -14.02 -10.02
N LYS A 304 7.13 -12.86 -9.95
CA LYS A 304 8.27 -12.64 -9.06
C LYS A 304 7.95 -12.79 -7.58
N TYR A 305 6.73 -12.42 -7.17
CA TYR A 305 6.32 -12.47 -5.76
C TYR A 305 5.87 -13.87 -5.34
N TYR A 306 5.13 -14.57 -6.19
CA TYR A 306 4.51 -15.84 -5.82
C TYR A 306 5.41 -17.05 -6.07
N VAL A 307 6.25 -17.01 -7.10
CA VAL A 307 7.28 -18.05 -7.34
C VAL A 307 8.29 -18.12 -6.18
N GLN A 308 8.62 -16.98 -5.56
CA GLN A 308 9.49 -16.96 -4.38
C GLN A 308 8.86 -17.56 -3.12
N LEU A 309 7.53 -17.65 -3.06
CA LEU A 309 6.81 -18.20 -1.90
C LEU A 309 6.56 -19.71 -2.03
N ASP A 310 6.68 -20.26 -3.23
CA ASP A 310 6.46 -21.69 -3.48
C ASP A 310 7.78 -22.48 -3.45
N LEU A 311 8.45 -22.43 -2.29
CA LEU A 311 9.72 -23.13 -2.07
C LEU A 311 9.60 -24.66 -2.21
N GLU A 312 8.43 -25.24 -1.93
CA GLU A 312 8.23 -26.68 -2.05
C GLU A 312 8.18 -27.13 -3.51
N ASN A 313 7.46 -26.40 -4.36
CA ASN A 313 7.44 -26.71 -5.79
C ASN A 313 8.75 -26.34 -6.47
N LEU A 314 9.42 -25.26 -6.03
CA LEU A 314 10.78 -24.94 -6.49
C LEU A 314 11.79 -26.03 -6.14
N LYS A 315 11.70 -26.64 -4.96
CA LYS A 315 12.53 -27.80 -4.59
C LYS A 315 12.27 -29.04 -5.47
N LYS A 316 11.03 -29.27 -5.87
CA LYS A 316 10.69 -30.35 -6.81
C LYS A 316 11.21 -30.09 -8.23
N CYS A 317 11.41 -28.83 -8.60
CA CYS A 317 11.99 -28.42 -9.87
C CYS A 317 13.53 -28.32 -9.83
N ALA A 318 14.15 -28.41 -8.64
CA ALA A 318 15.58 -28.46 -8.52
C ALA A 318 16.07 -29.78 -9.12
N LEU A 319 16.83 -29.69 -10.20
CA LEU A 319 17.56 -30.86 -10.74
C LEU A 319 18.50 -31.36 -9.63
N GLU A 320 18.47 -32.65 -9.36
CA GLU A 320 19.50 -33.29 -8.56
C GLU A 320 20.84 -32.99 -9.23
N MET A 321 21.70 -32.23 -8.54
CA MET A 321 23.06 -32.09 -9.00
C MET A 321 23.69 -33.49 -8.88
N GLU A 322 23.95 -34.15 -9.99
CA GLU A 322 24.85 -35.29 -10.02
C GLU A 322 26.17 -34.84 -9.39
N VAL A 323 26.46 -35.40 -8.23
CA VAL A 323 27.78 -35.26 -7.60
C VAL A 323 28.75 -35.94 -8.54
N MET A 324 29.43 -35.18 -9.40
CA MET A 324 30.58 -35.66 -10.09
C MET A 324 31.65 -35.94 -9.04
N ASP A 325 31.78 -37.20 -8.66
CA ASP A 325 32.91 -37.70 -7.91
C ASP A 325 34.18 -37.49 -8.75
N TYR A 326 34.88 -36.42 -8.47
CA TYR A 326 36.24 -36.23 -8.91
C TYR A 326 37.10 -37.24 -8.16
N VAL A 327 37.23 -38.45 -8.72
CA VAL A 327 38.29 -39.39 -8.33
C VAL A 327 39.62 -38.72 -8.64
N ARG A 328 40.32 -38.22 -7.63
CA ARG A 328 41.72 -37.89 -7.70
C ARG A 328 42.46 -39.21 -8.00
N LYS A 329 42.97 -39.36 -9.21
CA LYS A 329 44.04 -40.29 -9.51
C LYS A 329 45.33 -39.62 -9.07
N ASP A 330 45.79 -39.99 -7.89
CA ASP A 330 47.19 -39.87 -7.53
C ASP A 330 47.96 -41.00 -8.24
N SER A 331 48.91 -40.64 -9.05
CA SER A 331 50.09 -41.44 -9.42
C SER A 331 51.21 -40.47 -9.80
#